data_aee26c05ed46507178959c7f31a9bdb3
#
_entry.id   aee26c05ed46507178959c7f31a9bdb3
#
_cell.length_a   1.000
_cell.length_b   1.000
_cell.length_c   1.000
_cell.angle_alpha   90.00
_cell.angle_beta   90.00
_cell.angle_gamma   90.00
#
_symmetry.space_group_name_H-M   'P 1'
#
loop_
_entity.id
_entity.type
_entity.pdbx_description
1 polymer ?
#
loop_
_entity_poly.entity_id
_entity_poly.type
_entity_poly.pdbx_seq_one_letter_code
_entity_poly.pdbx_strand_id
1 'polypeptide(L)'
;MGNNGAAFKAWLDAYGQAWENRNPEAATALFIENGTYQVTPFLEPMCGRKAIFEYWSEVARTEENIQFGYEILVANAELSIARWSASFVIVLPGLQTQLDGIFLISLDDAGRCKSLQEWWHKQEK
;
A
#
# COMPACT_ATOMS: atom_id res chain seq x y z
N MET A 1 -7.78 -25.25 1.01
CA MET A 1 -8.45 -24.11 0.46
C MET A 1 -8.22 -22.87 1.30
N GLY A 2 -7.51 -21.91 0.80
CA GLY A 2 -7.25 -20.69 1.52
C GLY A 2 -8.47 -19.79 1.57
N ASN A 3 -8.59 -19.00 2.62
CA ASN A 3 -9.60 -17.95 2.70
C ASN A 3 -8.98 -16.67 2.15
N ASN A 4 -9.07 -16.47 0.84
CA ASN A 4 -8.43 -15.35 0.17
C ASN A 4 -8.97 -14.01 0.65
N GLY A 5 -10.26 -13.94 0.96
CA GLY A 5 -10.86 -12.72 1.49
C GLY A 5 -10.29 -12.34 2.85
N ALA A 6 -10.14 -13.32 3.75
CA ALA A 6 -9.57 -13.05 5.08
C ALA A 6 -8.10 -12.67 4.99
N ALA A 7 -7.33 -13.35 4.13
CA ALA A 7 -5.91 -13.02 3.95
C ALA A 7 -5.72 -11.62 3.38
N PHE A 8 -6.53 -11.27 2.39
CA PHE A 8 -6.45 -9.94 1.77
C PHE A 8 -6.87 -8.84 2.74
N LYS A 9 -7.95 -9.09 3.51
CA LYS A 9 -8.40 -8.15 4.52
C LYS A 9 -7.30 -7.92 5.58
N ALA A 10 -6.70 -8.99 6.06
CA ALA A 10 -5.62 -8.88 7.04
C ALA A 10 -4.44 -8.08 6.50
N TRP A 11 -4.08 -8.30 5.23
CA TRP A 11 -3.00 -7.57 4.59
C TRP A 11 -3.33 -6.08 4.49
N LEU A 12 -4.56 -5.75 4.03
CA LEU A 12 -4.97 -4.36 3.88
C LEU A 12 -5.06 -3.64 5.23
N ASP A 13 -5.56 -4.33 6.28
CA ASP A 13 -5.60 -3.76 7.62
C ASP A 13 -4.19 -3.45 8.13
N ALA A 14 -3.26 -4.38 7.93
CA ALA A 14 -1.88 -4.18 8.37
C ALA A 14 -1.18 -3.08 7.57
N TYR A 15 -1.47 -2.99 6.27
CA TYR A 15 -0.93 -1.95 5.40
C TYR A 15 -1.41 -0.57 5.86
N GLY A 16 -2.70 -0.43 6.12
CA GLY A 16 -3.27 0.82 6.60
C GLY A 16 -2.68 1.25 7.93
N GLN A 17 -2.53 0.30 8.86
CA GLN A 17 -1.93 0.60 10.16
C GLN A 17 -0.48 1.02 10.03
N ALA A 18 0.28 0.34 9.17
CA ALA A 18 1.69 0.70 8.96
C ALA A 18 1.83 2.11 8.40
N TRP A 19 0.95 2.48 7.45
CA TRP A 19 0.95 3.81 6.87
C TRP A 19 0.55 4.85 7.93
N GLU A 20 -0.58 4.62 8.61
CA GLU A 20 -1.11 5.56 9.61
C GLU A 20 -0.13 5.78 10.75
N ASN A 21 0.61 4.75 11.14
CA ASN A 21 1.60 4.83 12.21
C ASN A 21 2.97 5.29 11.71
N ARG A 22 3.11 5.54 10.42
CA ARG A 22 4.37 5.96 9.78
C ARG A 22 5.50 5.00 10.15
N ASN A 23 5.25 3.71 9.90
CA ASN A 23 6.16 2.63 10.28
C ASN A 23 6.68 1.90 9.03
N PRO A 24 7.84 2.33 8.48
CA PRO A 24 8.39 1.71 7.26
C PRO A 24 8.73 0.23 7.43
N GLU A 25 9.16 -0.17 8.62
CA GLU A 25 9.51 -1.57 8.88
C GLU A 25 8.28 -2.45 8.79
N ALA A 26 7.16 -2.03 9.38
CA ALA A 26 5.91 -2.77 9.33
C ALA A 26 5.38 -2.85 7.89
N ALA A 27 5.46 -1.76 7.14
CA ALA A 27 5.03 -1.76 5.74
C ALA A 27 5.88 -2.72 4.90
N THR A 28 7.19 -2.69 5.07
CA THR A 28 8.12 -3.53 4.33
C THR A 28 7.91 -5.01 4.65
N ALA A 29 7.60 -5.33 5.90
CA ALA A 29 7.38 -6.72 6.33
C ALA A 29 6.17 -7.37 5.64
N LEU A 30 5.29 -6.59 5.03
CA LEU A 30 4.13 -7.10 4.30
C LEU A 30 4.47 -7.67 2.93
N PHE A 31 5.70 -7.50 2.47
CA PHE A 31 6.16 -7.95 1.15
C PHE A 31 7.13 -9.11 1.29
N ILE A 32 7.16 -9.98 0.28
CA ILE A 32 8.21 -11.00 0.21
C ILE A 32 9.55 -10.33 -0.07
N GLU A 33 10.64 -11.08 0.12
CA GLU A 33 11.99 -10.51 0.03
C GLU A 33 12.24 -9.79 -1.31
N ASN A 34 11.78 -10.37 -2.41
CA ASN A 34 11.94 -9.79 -3.76
C ASN A 34 10.60 -9.29 -4.32
N GLY A 35 9.71 -8.83 -3.45
CA GLY A 35 8.42 -8.29 -3.88
C GLY A 35 8.58 -7.03 -4.71
N THR A 36 7.54 -6.73 -5.49
CA THR A 36 7.54 -5.54 -6.34
C THR A 36 6.40 -4.60 -5.93
N TYR A 37 6.67 -3.31 -6.04
CA TYR A 37 5.72 -2.26 -5.69
C TYR A 37 5.79 -1.17 -6.75
N GLN A 38 4.70 -1.01 -7.49
CA GLN A 38 4.61 -0.01 -8.54
C GLN A 38 3.55 1.03 -8.19
N VAL A 39 3.97 2.24 -7.89
CA VAL A 39 3.06 3.30 -7.41
C VAL A 39 2.39 4.06 -8.55
N THR A 40 2.89 3.93 -9.76
CA THR A 40 2.33 4.55 -10.95
C THR A 40 2.79 3.78 -12.18
N PRO A 41 1.97 3.68 -13.24
CA PRO A 41 2.40 2.97 -14.45
C PRO A 41 3.54 3.70 -15.20
N PHE A 42 3.84 4.92 -14.81
CA PHE A 42 4.87 5.72 -15.48
C PHE A 42 6.28 5.49 -14.96
N LEU A 43 6.43 4.73 -13.85
CA LEU A 43 7.72 4.42 -13.25
C LEU A 43 7.92 2.92 -13.20
N GLU A 44 9.19 2.50 -13.23
CA GLU A 44 9.54 1.11 -13.01
C GLU A 44 9.12 0.68 -11.60
N PRO A 45 8.70 -0.58 -11.41
CA PRO A 45 8.39 -1.06 -10.07
C PRO A 45 9.63 -1.02 -9.18
N MET A 46 9.41 -0.70 -7.91
CA MET A 46 10.45 -0.90 -6.91
C MET A 46 10.57 -2.41 -6.67
N CYS A 47 11.78 -2.93 -6.67
CA CYS A 47 12.03 -4.35 -6.49
C CYS A 47 12.80 -4.60 -5.22
N GLY A 48 12.24 -5.46 -4.35
CA GLY A 48 12.90 -5.91 -3.13
C GLY A 48 12.60 -5.01 -1.93
N ARG A 49 12.79 -5.60 -0.75
CA ARG A 49 12.45 -4.93 0.50
C ARG A 49 13.26 -3.67 0.75
N LYS A 50 14.51 -3.63 0.30
CA LYS A 50 15.33 -2.43 0.50
C LYS A 50 14.72 -1.22 -0.18
N ALA A 51 14.33 -1.36 -1.45
CA ALA A 51 13.72 -0.26 -2.20
C ALA A 51 12.37 0.13 -1.60
N ILE A 52 11.57 -0.86 -1.18
CA ILE A 52 10.26 -0.62 -0.58
C ILE A 52 10.42 0.10 0.76
N PHE A 53 11.40 -0.30 1.56
CA PHE A 53 11.70 0.36 2.85
C PHE A 53 12.10 1.82 2.64
N GLU A 54 12.94 2.09 1.65
CA GLU A 54 13.37 3.46 1.34
C GLU A 54 12.18 4.33 0.94
N TYR A 55 11.28 3.79 0.13
CA TYR A 55 10.06 4.48 -0.25
C TYR A 55 9.20 4.83 0.97
N TRP A 56 8.94 3.84 1.82
CA TRP A 56 8.09 4.05 3.00
C TRP A 56 8.75 4.92 4.05
N SER A 57 10.09 4.94 4.12
CA SER A 57 10.82 5.86 4.98
C SER A 57 10.58 7.31 4.54
N GLU A 58 10.56 7.55 3.22
CA GLU A 58 10.26 8.88 2.68
C GLU A 58 8.82 9.29 2.98
N VAL A 59 7.86 8.36 2.80
CA VAL A 59 6.45 8.61 3.14
C VAL A 59 6.32 8.99 4.61
N ALA A 60 6.95 8.22 5.49
CA ALA A 60 6.88 8.46 6.93
C ALA A 60 7.46 9.83 7.30
N ARG A 61 8.48 10.27 6.58
CA ARG A 61 9.14 11.55 6.86
C ARG A 61 8.34 12.74 6.36
N THR A 62 7.53 12.57 5.32
CA THR A 62 6.89 13.70 4.63
C THR A 62 5.38 13.80 4.84
N GLU A 63 4.75 12.79 5.42
CA GLU A 63 3.29 12.76 5.61
C GLU A 63 2.93 12.63 7.08
N GLU A 64 1.83 13.26 7.46
CA GLU A 64 1.27 13.12 8.82
C GLU A 64 -0.25 13.16 8.75
N ASN A 65 -0.91 12.81 9.87
CA ASN A 65 -2.38 12.75 9.99
C ASN A 65 -2.99 11.84 8.93
N ILE A 66 -2.42 10.65 8.79
CA ILE A 66 -2.78 9.72 7.73
C ILE A 66 -4.01 8.93 8.13
N GLN A 67 -4.99 8.87 7.23
CA GLN A 67 -6.20 8.03 7.38
C GLN A 67 -6.32 7.20 6.11
N PHE A 68 -6.44 5.88 6.27
CA PHE A 68 -6.52 4.94 5.17
C PHE A 68 -7.81 4.13 5.27
N GLY A 69 -8.49 3.95 4.15
CA GLY A 69 -9.66 3.09 4.07
C GLY A 69 -9.67 2.29 2.78
N TYR A 70 -10.47 1.24 2.75
CA TYR A 70 -10.51 0.38 1.57
C TYR A 70 -11.83 -0.35 1.45
N GLU A 71 -12.06 -0.88 0.25
CA GLU A 71 -13.18 -1.76 -0.05
C GLU A 71 -12.63 -2.89 -0.94
N ILE A 72 -12.82 -4.14 -0.52
CA ILE A 72 -12.37 -5.29 -1.32
C ILE A 72 -13.36 -5.50 -2.44
N LEU A 73 -12.88 -5.51 -3.68
CA LEU A 73 -13.71 -5.73 -4.85
C LEU A 73 -13.64 -7.18 -5.31
N VAL A 74 -12.45 -7.77 -5.28
CA VAL A 74 -12.21 -9.16 -5.67
C VAL A 74 -11.10 -9.72 -4.79
N ALA A 75 -11.27 -10.94 -4.30
CA ALA A 75 -10.21 -11.62 -3.57
C ALA A 75 -10.10 -13.04 -4.10
N ASN A 76 -8.96 -13.39 -4.70
CA ASN A 76 -8.71 -14.75 -5.15
C ASN A 76 -7.22 -15.09 -5.01
N ALA A 77 -6.87 -16.35 -5.32
CA ALA A 77 -5.53 -16.85 -5.03
C ALA A 77 -4.42 -16.16 -5.82
N GLU A 78 -4.73 -15.66 -7.01
CA GLU A 78 -3.68 -15.12 -7.89
C GLU A 78 -3.66 -13.60 -7.90
N LEU A 79 -4.85 -12.97 -7.85
CA LEU A 79 -4.94 -11.52 -7.95
C LEU A 79 -6.14 -11.03 -7.16
N SER A 80 -5.89 -10.09 -6.27
CA SER A 80 -6.94 -9.44 -5.50
C SER A 80 -6.97 -7.96 -5.84
N ILE A 81 -8.16 -7.37 -5.79
CA ILE A 81 -8.39 -5.99 -6.20
C ILE A 81 -9.14 -5.28 -5.08
N ALA A 82 -8.65 -4.12 -4.68
CA ALA A 82 -9.33 -3.28 -3.70
C ALA A 82 -9.37 -1.84 -4.18
N ARG A 83 -10.49 -1.18 -3.92
CA ARG A 83 -10.53 0.28 -3.97
C ARG A 83 -10.00 0.79 -2.65
N TRP A 84 -9.19 1.84 -2.68
CA TRP A 84 -8.64 2.41 -1.47
C TRP A 84 -8.69 3.91 -1.51
N SER A 85 -8.68 4.52 -0.34
CA SER A 85 -8.58 5.97 -0.20
C SER A 85 -7.66 6.30 0.95
N ALA A 86 -7.02 7.46 0.87
CA ALA A 86 -6.16 7.94 1.94
C ALA A 86 -6.23 9.45 1.99
N SER A 87 -6.12 10.00 3.20
CA SER A 87 -5.96 11.44 3.37
C SER A 87 -4.80 11.68 4.32
N PHE A 88 -4.03 12.73 4.06
CA PHE A 88 -2.88 13.07 4.89
C PHE A 88 -2.45 14.49 4.60
N VAL A 89 -1.54 15.00 5.42
CA VAL A 89 -0.93 16.30 5.23
C VAL A 89 0.52 16.11 4.82
N ILE A 90 0.91 16.72 3.69
CA ILE A 90 2.33 16.84 3.33
C ILE A 90 2.91 17.92 4.24
N VAL A 91 3.87 17.55 5.09
CA VAL A 91 4.32 18.43 6.17
C VAL A 91 4.95 19.73 5.67
N LEU A 92 5.56 19.73 4.49
CA LEU A 92 6.08 20.92 3.85
C LEU A 92 5.56 20.98 2.43
N PRO A 93 4.67 21.92 2.12
CA PRO A 93 4.30 23.18 2.83
C PRO A 93 3.06 23.06 3.75
N GLY A 94 2.61 21.87 4.11
CA GLY A 94 1.41 21.71 4.91
C GLY A 94 0.16 21.53 4.05
N LEU A 95 0.30 20.73 3.00
CA LEU A 95 -0.73 20.56 1.98
C LEU A 95 -1.63 19.39 2.31
N GLN A 96 -2.92 19.66 2.52
CA GLN A 96 -3.92 18.60 2.72
C GLN A 96 -4.11 17.84 1.42
N THR A 97 -3.85 16.54 1.44
CA THR A 97 -3.87 15.69 0.25
C THR A 97 -4.85 14.53 0.43
N GLN A 98 -5.54 14.20 -0.64
CA GLN A 98 -6.49 13.09 -0.66
C GLN A 98 -6.21 12.24 -1.88
N LEU A 99 -6.13 10.92 -1.68
CA LEU A 99 -5.94 9.96 -2.77
C LEU A 99 -7.14 9.01 -2.81
N ASP A 100 -7.48 8.55 -4.00
CA ASP A 100 -8.49 7.52 -4.21
C ASP A 100 -8.02 6.69 -5.39
N GLY A 101 -8.00 5.39 -5.23
CA GLY A 101 -7.43 4.55 -6.28
C GLY A 101 -7.79 3.09 -6.17
N ILE A 102 -7.06 2.31 -6.95
CA ILE A 102 -7.23 0.85 -7.06
C ILE A 102 -5.89 0.18 -6.83
N PHE A 103 -5.89 -0.88 -6.02
CA PHE A 103 -4.77 -1.80 -5.86
C PHE A 103 -5.01 -3.08 -6.66
N LEU A 104 -3.98 -3.53 -7.36
CA LEU A 104 -3.89 -4.89 -7.85
C LEU A 104 -2.80 -5.58 -7.03
N ILE A 105 -3.16 -6.60 -6.27
CA ILE A 105 -2.25 -7.22 -5.31
C ILE A 105 -2.24 -8.73 -5.48
N SER A 106 -1.04 -9.30 -5.49
CA SER A 106 -0.84 -10.75 -5.49
C SER A 106 -0.14 -11.13 -4.19
N LEU A 107 -0.76 -12.02 -3.42
CA LEU A 107 -0.20 -12.50 -2.15
C LEU A 107 0.35 -13.91 -2.32
N ASP A 108 1.35 -14.26 -1.50
CA ASP A 108 1.85 -15.63 -1.45
C ASP A 108 1.02 -16.46 -0.45
N ASP A 109 1.37 -17.72 -0.27
CA ASP A 109 0.62 -18.62 0.61
C ASP A 109 0.71 -18.21 2.09
N ALA A 110 1.73 -17.44 2.45
CA ALA A 110 1.88 -16.93 3.81
C ALA A 110 1.20 -15.59 4.02
N GLY A 111 0.54 -15.05 3.00
CA GLY A 111 -0.18 -13.78 3.10
C GLY A 111 0.69 -12.56 2.91
N ARG A 112 1.91 -12.71 2.36
CA ARG A 112 2.78 -11.59 2.06
C ARG A 112 2.68 -11.22 0.59
N CYS A 113 2.90 -9.95 0.29
CA CYS A 113 2.69 -9.43 -1.05
C CYS A 113 3.87 -9.78 -1.97
N LYS A 114 3.55 -10.41 -3.11
CA LYS A 114 4.51 -10.67 -4.19
C LYS A 114 4.60 -9.49 -5.12
N SER A 115 3.46 -8.86 -5.42
CA SER A 115 3.43 -7.70 -6.30
C SER A 115 2.25 -6.81 -5.94
N LEU A 116 2.48 -5.52 -6.01
CA LEU A 116 1.46 -4.50 -5.82
C LEU A 116 1.59 -3.48 -6.93
N GLN A 117 0.48 -3.20 -7.58
CA GLN A 117 0.38 -2.11 -8.56
C GLN A 117 -0.78 -1.22 -8.15
N GLU A 118 -0.62 0.08 -8.30
CA GLU A 118 -1.69 1.01 -7.97
C GLU A 118 -1.91 2.05 -9.05
N TRP A 119 -3.15 2.45 -9.16
CA TRP A 119 -3.60 3.60 -9.94
C TRP A 119 -4.36 4.49 -8.98
N TRP A 120 -4.19 5.82 -9.08
CA TRP A 120 -4.85 6.71 -8.15
C TRP A 120 -5.02 8.10 -8.75
N HIS A 121 -5.99 8.79 -8.20
CA HIS A 121 -6.21 10.21 -8.45
C HIS A 121 -5.89 10.96 -7.18
N LYS A 122 -5.48 12.21 -7.33
CA LYS A 122 -5.05 13.04 -6.22
C LYS A 122 -5.79 14.36 -6.22
N GLN A 123 -6.19 14.80 -5.04
CA GLN A 123 -6.79 16.11 -4.82
C GLN A 123 -6.03 16.79 -3.70
N GLU A 124 -5.67 18.07 -3.91
CA GLU A 124 -4.91 18.85 -2.95
C GLU A 124 -5.62 20.15 -2.64
N LYS A 125 -5.49 20.61 -1.41
CA LYS A 125 -6.07 21.88 -0.98
C LYS A 125 -5.07 22.74 -0.28
#